data_614b69609743f0bfafc9c7e6d755877a
#
_entry.id   614b69609743f0bfafc9c7e6d755877a
#
_cell.length_a   1.000
_cell.length_b   1.000
_cell.length_c   1.000
_cell.angle_alpha   90.00
_cell.angle_beta   90.00
_cell.angle_gamma   90.00
#
_symmetry.space_group_name_H-M   'P 1'
#
loop_
_entity.id
_entity.type
_entity.pdbx_description
1 polymer ?
#
loop_
_entity_poly.entity_id
_entity_poly.type
_entity_poly.pdbx_seq_one_letter_code
_entity_poly.pdbx_strand_id
1 'polypeptide(L)'
;MQPDCSAMTPQESLLDISDLKQFNSFRDLNNLALMEILRESEIRLLGSDDTLNAAEEAAHKVFLLRGELMLMAGDKVMETITAGSVRSREPVFRINPEGLKAICWKPAEVLLVEARLLAKYCHPVAAPTSGSPVSYTEIELSEEENELLSEVYHHFRSQRVDLPTCPQIARRVNQLLEPPQPDPQEVVSLLQADPVIAAQIVQMANNPFYRVGEGVQSLRQAIEQIGMAAVKSQVMSAVMRHLYLPQTLLVKQRLRELYAHSIQIAAISHAIARHKRRFDPDRALLAGLLHDIGTIPVLIMADQHLNLSTDARLLESAIRKLHGFVGGMLLQQWGFDQELVIVAEESD
;
A
#
# COMPACT_ATOMS: atom_id res chain seq x y z
N MET A 1 -13.43 13.67 45.59
CA MET A 1 -14.05 14.00 44.30
C MET A 1 -12.90 14.07 43.33
N GLN A 2 -12.56 12.93 42.72
CA GLN A 2 -11.52 12.83 41.68
C GLN A 2 -12.13 13.22 40.34
N PRO A 3 -11.48 14.02 39.49
CA PRO A 3 -11.95 14.22 38.16
C PRO A 3 -11.59 13.01 37.31
N ASP A 4 -12.61 12.54 36.61
CA ASP A 4 -12.67 11.45 35.68
C ASP A 4 -11.71 11.73 34.50
N CYS A 5 -10.62 11.01 34.43
CA CYS A 5 -9.74 10.94 33.26
C CYS A 5 -10.30 9.89 32.29
N SER A 6 -11.36 10.26 31.56
CA SER A 6 -11.75 9.51 30.38
C SER A 6 -10.65 9.66 29.32
N ALA A 7 -9.80 8.66 29.24
CA ALA A 7 -8.84 8.50 28.17
C ALA A 7 -9.59 8.54 26.81
N MET A 8 -9.41 9.63 26.07
CA MET A 8 -9.73 9.65 24.65
C MET A 8 -8.87 8.59 23.98
N THR A 9 -9.51 7.51 23.57
CA THR A 9 -8.93 6.60 22.57
C THR A 9 -8.51 7.42 21.36
N PRO A 10 -7.31 7.25 20.80
CA PRO A 10 -6.92 7.92 19.57
C PRO A 10 -7.83 7.42 18.46
N GLN A 11 -8.83 8.21 18.08
CA GLN A 11 -9.38 8.10 16.74
C GLN A 11 -8.25 8.50 15.81
N GLU A 12 -7.64 7.53 15.16
CA GLU A 12 -6.78 7.77 14.00
C GLU A 12 -7.59 8.64 13.05
N SER A 13 -7.24 9.90 12.93
CA SER A 13 -7.89 10.80 11.99
C SER A 13 -7.53 10.29 10.60
N LEU A 14 -8.54 9.78 9.90
CA LEU A 14 -8.42 9.39 8.51
C LEU A 14 -8.17 10.65 7.68
N LEU A 15 -6.88 10.92 7.39
CA LEU A 15 -6.51 11.99 6.46
C LEU A 15 -6.97 11.60 5.06
N ASP A 16 -7.66 12.52 4.39
CA ASP A 16 -8.12 12.35 3.02
C ASP A 16 -7.25 13.18 2.06
N ILE A 17 -7.32 12.90 0.77
CA ILE A 17 -6.68 13.66 -0.30
C ILE A 17 -7.09 15.15 -0.23
N SER A 18 -8.36 15.42 0.09
CA SER A 18 -8.87 16.79 0.26
C SER A 18 -8.14 17.57 1.36
N ASP A 19 -7.67 16.88 2.41
CA ASP A 19 -6.92 17.51 3.49
C ASP A 19 -5.53 17.95 3.02
N LEU A 20 -4.91 17.25 2.07
CA LEU A 20 -3.64 17.65 1.48
C LEU A 20 -3.80 18.86 0.55
N LYS A 21 -4.88 18.93 -0.22
CA LYS A 21 -5.10 20.02 -1.20
C LYS A 21 -5.23 21.41 -0.55
N GLN A 22 -5.43 21.49 0.76
CA GLN A 22 -5.37 22.76 1.48
C GLN A 22 -3.97 23.38 1.54
N PHE A 23 -2.91 22.58 1.39
CA PHE A 23 -1.52 23.04 1.42
C PHE A 23 -1.05 23.45 0.03
N ASN A 24 -0.34 24.57 -0.05
CA ASN A 24 0.15 25.12 -1.32
C ASN A 24 1.04 24.17 -2.10
N SER A 25 1.84 23.34 -1.39
CA SER A 25 2.74 22.36 -2.02
C SER A 25 2.03 21.22 -2.72
N PHE A 26 0.77 20.95 -2.41
CA PHE A 26 0.05 19.78 -2.90
C PHE A 26 -1.14 20.13 -3.79
N ARG A 27 -1.47 21.43 -3.89
CA ARG A 27 -2.71 21.92 -4.51
C ARG A 27 -2.88 21.46 -5.96
N ASP A 28 -1.80 21.48 -6.71
CA ASP A 28 -1.79 21.23 -8.16
C ASP A 28 -1.40 19.78 -8.51
N LEU A 29 -1.19 18.92 -7.49
CA LEU A 29 -0.86 17.52 -7.69
C LEU A 29 -2.12 16.70 -8.02
N ASN A 30 -1.96 15.70 -8.89
CA ASN A 30 -3.01 14.73 -9.15
C ASN A 30 -3.22 13.78 -7.95
N ASN A 31 -4.35 13.06 -7.95
CA ASN A 31 -4.74 12.25 -6.81
C ASN A 31 -3.79 11.06 -6.54
N LEU A 32 -3.17 10.48 -7.58
CA LEU A 32 -2.19 9.40 -7.43
C LEU A 32 -0.93 9.88 -6.69
N ALA A 33 -0.39 11.04 -7.09
CA ALA A 33 0.75 11.65 -6.39
C ALA A 33 0.43 11.99 -4.93
N LEU A 34 -0.78 12.51 -4.68
CA LEU A 34 -1.25 12.81 -3.32
C LEU A 34 -1.40 11.55 -2.47
N MET A 35 -1.87 10.45 -3.03
CA MET A 35 -1.98 9.18 -2.32
C MET A 35 -0.60 8.57 -2.02
N GLU A 36 0.36 8.66 -2.92
CA GLU A 36 1.72 8.23 -2.65
C GLU A 36 2.34 9.05 -1.51
N ILE A 37 2.14 10.38 -1.53
CA ILE A 37 2.58 11.24 -0.44
C ILE A 37 1.93 10.83 0.88
N LEU A 38 0.62 10.60 0.92
CA LEU A 38 -0.08 10.13 2.12
C LEU A 38 0.44 8.77 2.61
N ARG A 39 0.72 7.85 1.69
CA ARG A 39 1.22 6.52 1.99
C ARG A 39 2.56 6.55 2.71
N GLU A 40 3.47 7.41 2.25
CA GLU A 40 4.84 7.50 2.75
C GLU A 40 5.03 8.58 3.84
N SER A 41 3.96 9.29 4.21
CA SER A 41 4.00 10.33 5.22
C SER A 41 3.66 9.79 6.61
N GLU A 42 4.28 10.38 7.64
CA GLU A 42 3.99 10.12 9.04
C GLU A 42 3.04 11.17 9.59
N ILE A 43 1.98 10.75 10.28
CA ILE A 43 1.13 11.64 11.07
C ILE A 43 1.60 11.55 12.52
N ARG A 44 1.98 12.69 13.11
CA ARG A 44 2.45 12.77 14.48
C ARG A 44 1.51 13.63 15.32
N LEU A 45 1.04 13.03 16.41
CA LEU A 45 0.25 13.74 17.42
C LEU A 45 1.23 14.35 18.43
N LEU A 46 1.05 15.65 18.65
CA LEU A 46 1.85 16.42 19.61
C LEU A 46 0.98 16.76 20.82
N GLY A 47 1.46 16.42 22.01
CA GLY A 47 0.89 16.83 23.28
C GLY A 47 1.24 18.29 23.62
N SER A 48 0.63 18.83 24.69
CA SER A 48 1.02 20.12 25.22
C SER A 48 2.48 20.08 25.68
N ASP A 49 3.25 21.10 25.33
CA ASP A 49 4.68 21.28 25.60
C ASP A 49 5.63 20.41 24.74
N ASP A 50 5.12 19.58 23.82
CA ASP A 50 5.96 18.91 22.85
C ASP A 50 6.63 19.91 21.92
N THR A 51 7.87 19.60 21.54
CA THR A 51 8.71 20.47 20.72
C THR A 51 9.19 19.75 19.47
N LEU A 52 9.06 20.40 18.32
CA LEU A 52 9.67 19.99 17.05
C LEU A 52 10.86 20.87 16.77
N ASN A 53 12.02 20.29 16.53
CA ASN A 53 13.24 21.01 16.19
C ASN A 53 13.47 21.01 14.66
N ALA A 54 13.67 22.16 14.05
CA ALA A 54 13.87 22.28 12.61
C ALA A 54 15.10 21.46 12.11
N ALA A 55 16.14 21.35 12.93
CA ALA A 55 17.34 20.58 12.58
C ALA A 55 17.11 19.07 12.61
N GLU A 56 16.30 18.57 13.56
CA GLU A 56 15.95 17.14 13.68
C GLU A 56 15.00 16.71 12.58
N GLU A 57 14.11 17.61 12.14
CA GLU A 57 13.16 17.36 11.05
C GLU A 57 13.71 17.79 9.67
N ALA A 58 15.04 17.93 9.50
CA ALA A 58 15.62 18.43 8.25
C ALA A 58 15.33 17.56 7.02
N ALA A 59 15.14 16.26 7.21
CA ALA A 59 14.76 15.32 6.15
C ALA A 59 13.28 15.40 5.75
N HIS A 60 12.44 16.06 6.57
CA HIS A 60 11.00 16.15 6.38
C HIS A 60 10.54 17.59 6.21
N LYS A 61 9.44 17.77 5.50
CA LYS A 61 8.64 19.00 5.55
C LYS A 61 7.44 18.73 6.46
N VAL A 62 7.29 19.59 7.46
CA VAL A 62 6.25 19.47 8.49
C VAL A 62 5.08 20.37 8.13
N PHE A 63 3.87 19.85 8.08
CA PHE A 63 2.63 20.59 7.81
C PHE A 63 1.69 20.45 9.01
N LEU A 64 1.06 21.56 9.41
CA LEU A 64 0.11 21.57 10.51
C LEU A 64 -1.29 21.21 10.02
N LEU A 65 -1.80 20.06 10.45
CA LEU A 65 -3.14 19.55 10.11
C LEU A 65 -4.20 20.13 11.05
N ARG A 66 -3.96 20.05 12.36
CA ARG A 66 -4.88 20.51 13.40
C ARG A 66 -4.12 21.14 14.56
N GLY A 67 -4.78 22.02 15.29
CA GLY A 67 -4.23 22.65 16.48
C GLY A 67 -3.46 23.94 16.20
N GLU A 68 -2.50 24.23 17.07
CA GLU A 68 -1.75 25.48 17.07
C GLU A 68 -0.29 25.25 17.48
N LEU A 69 0.64 25.81 16.73
CA LEU A 69 2.08 25.73 17.00
C LEU A 69 2.69 27.13 17.14
N MET A 70 3.55 27.29 18.13
CA MET A 70 4.32 28.50 18.35
C MET A 70 5.76 28.32 17.83
N LEU A 71 6.12 29.06 16.79
CA LEU A 71 7.44 29.03 16.20
C LEU A 71 8.39 29.97 16.97
N MET A 72 9.51 29.42 17.44
CA MET A 72 10.49 30.14 18.24
C MET A 72 11.89 30.07 17.65
N ALA A 73 12.63 31.17 17.76
CA ALA A 73 14.06 31.23 17.51
C ALA A 73 14.76 31.58 18.83
N GLY A 74 15.44 30.61 19.44
CA GLY A 74 15.90 30.71 20.83
C GLY A 74 14.71 30.90 21.77
N ASP A 75 14.75 31.98 22.57
CA ASP A 75 13.68 32.34 23.52
C ASP A 75 12.66 33.32 22.94
N LYS A 76 12.80 33.74 21.67
CA LYS A 76 11.90 34.71 21.04
C LYS A 76 10.83 34.02 20.22
N VAL A 77 9.57 34.32 20.49
CA VAL A 77 8.43 33.92 19.67
C VAL A 77 8.49 34.68 18.35
N MET A 78 8.53 33.96 17.24
CA MET A 78 8.55 34.49 15.87
C MET A 78 7.15 34.65 15.31
N GLU A 79 6.37 33.60 15.38
CA GLU A 79 4.98 33.58 14.94
C GLU A 79 4.19 32.44 15.58
N THR A 80 2.88 32.52 15.54
CA THR A 80 1.96 31.42 15.92
C THR A 80 1.24 30.97 14.67
N ILE A 81 1.26 29.63 14.44
CA ILE A 81 0.63 29.00 13.28
C ILE A 81 -0.60 28.26 13.77
N THR A 82 -1.78 28.70 13.33
CA THR A 82 -3.05 28.03 13.62
C THR A 82 -3.54 27.28 12.39
N ALA A 83 -3.97 26.05 12.57
CA ALA A 83 -4.52 25.24 11.48
C ALA A 83 -5.70 25.94 10.78
N GLY A 84 -5.79 25.81 9.45
CA GLY A 84 -6.78 26.51 8.63
C GLY A 84 -6.46 27.98 8.30
N SER A 85 -5.41 28.56 8.90
CA SER A 85 -4.93 29.92 8.54
C SER A 85 -4.20 29.92 7.19
N VAL A 86 -4.02 31.11 6.60
CA VAL A 86 -3.22 31.25 5.37
C VAL A 86 -1.78 30.76 5.60
N ARG A 87 -1.22 30.99 6.78
CA ARG A 87 0.14 30.60 7.14
C ARG A 87 0.30 29.06 7.26
N SER A 88 -0.71 28.36 7.73
CA SER A 88 -0.67 26.89 7.86
C SER A 88 -0.70 26.15 6.52
N ARG A 89 -1.02 26.86 5.41
CA ARG A 89 -0.93 26.29 4.05
C ARG A 89 0.49 26.04 3.56
N GLU A 90 1.47 26.53 4.28
CA GLU A 90 2.89 26.33 4.02
C GLU A 90 3.51 25.45 5.11
N PRO A 91 4.69 24.83 4.84
CA PRO A 91 5.40 24.08 5.86
C PRO A 91 5.63 24.90 7.13
N VAL A 92 5.57 24.25 8.30
CA VAL A 92 5.85 24.87 9.60
C VAL A 92 7.24 25.52 9.57
N PHE A 93 8.25 24.77 9.08
CA PHE A 93 9.60 25.30 8.85
C PHE A 93 9.78 25.61 7.36
N ARG A 94 9.80 26.89 6.98
CA ARG A 94 10.12 27.33 5.60
C ARG A 94 11.58 27.12 5.25
N ILE A 95 12.44 27.35 6.22
CA ILE A 95 13.89 27.10 6.19
C ILE A 95 14.24 26.33 7.46
N ASN A 96 15.33 25.60 7.45
CA ASN A 96 15.81 24.83 8.61
C ASN A 96 17.07 25.45 9.23
N PRO A 97 17.02 26.68 9.81
CA PRO A 97 18.16 27.25 10.50
C PRO A 97 18.33 26.57 11.85
N GLU A 98 19.57 26.48 12.30
CA GLU A 98 19.87 26.04 13.66
C GLU A 98 19.15 26.92 14.70
N GLY A 99 18.56 26.29 15.73
CA GLY A 99 17.88 26.99 16.81
C GLY A 99 16.41 27.39 16.55
N LEU A 100 15.84 27.02 15.40
CA LEU A 100 14.41 27.18 15.15
C LEU A 100 13.65 25.96 15.68
N LYS A 101 12.64 26.19 16.51
CA LYS A 101 11.77 25.15 17.09
C LYS A 101 10.31 25.56 17.04
N ALA A 102 9.40 24.60 16.93
CA ALA A 102 7.96 24.79 17.08
C ALA A 102 7.50 24.12 18.37
N ILE A 103 6.86 24.86 19.26
CA ILE A 103 6.33 24.38 20.53
C ILE A 103 4.82 24.23 20.41
N CYS A 104 4.35 23.08 20.85
CA CYS A 104 2.92 22.77 20.89
C CYS A 104 2.31 23.32 22.18
N TRP A 105 1.49 24.34 22.08
CA TRP A 105 0.79 24.93 23.24
C TRP A 105 -0.49 24.16 23.60
N LYS A 106 -1.17 23.60 22.62
CA LYS A 106 -2.35 22.76 22.74
C LYS A 106 -2.13 21.53 21.86
N PRO A 107 -2.76 20.39 22.15
CA PRO A 107 -2.63 19.22 21.33
C PRO A 107 -2.78 19.56 19.84
N ALA A 108 -1.82 19.15 19.04
CA ALA A 108 -1.74 19.42 17.61
C ALA A 108 -1.44 18.15 16.82
N GLU A 109 -1.83 18.16 15.57
CA GLU A 109 -1.59 17.06 14.62
C GLU A 109 -0.78 17.61 13.46
N VAL A 110 0.34 16.96 13.16
CA VAL A 110 1.25 17.35 12.09
C VAL A 110 1.48 16.21 11.12
N LEU A 111 1.65 16.57 9.84
CA LEU A 111 2.05 15.67 8.77
C LEU A 111 3.53 15.90 8.46
N LEU A 112 4.31 14.83 8.53
CA LEU A 112 5.72 14.82 8.15
C LEU A 112 5.86 14.16 6.77
N VAL A 113 6.30 14.92 5.79
CA VAL A 113 6.51 14.47 4.41
C VAL A 113 7.99 14.52 4.10
N GLU A 114 8.57 13.41 3.65
CA GLU A 114 9.96 13.40 3.27
C GLU A 114 10.26 14.42 2.16
N ALA A 115 11.33 15.19 2.33
CA ALA A 115 11.73 16.22 1.38
C ALA A 115 12.00 15.66 -0.03
N ARG A 116 12.45 14.39 -0.14
CA ARG A 116 12.67 13.72 -1.43
C ARG A 116 11.36 13.50 -2.22
N LEU A 117 10.25 13.19 -1.52
CA LEU A 117 8.93 13.04 -2.16
C LEU A 117 8.43 14.36 -2.72
N LEU A 118 8.58 15.43 -1.95
CA LEU A 118 8.23 16.77 -2.43
C LEU A 118 9.10 17.19 -3.62
N ALA A 119 10.39 16.85 -3.60
CA ALA A 119 11.28 17.12 -4.74
C ALA A 119 10.85 16.35 -5.99
N LYS A 120 10.39 15.09 -5.83
CA LYS A 120 9.87 14.26 -6.93
C LYS A 120 8.66 14.89 -7.63
N TYR A 121 7.74 15.49 -6.84
CA TYR A 121 6.44 15.94 -7.34
C TYR A 121 6.32 17.45 -7.51
N CYS A 122 7.03 18.27 -6.72
CA CYS A 122 6.87 19.71 -6.70
C CYS A 122 7.95 20.49 -7.49
N HIS A 123 9.01 19.79 -7.96
CA HIS A 123 10.01 20.38 -8.85
C HIS A 123 10.12 19.54 -10.12
N PRO A 124 9.79 20.08 -11.31
CA PRO A 124 9.99 19.37 -12.57
C PRO A 124 11.50 19.17 -12.78
N VAL A 125 11.99 17.98 -12.46
CA VAL A 125 13.35 17.57 -12.84
C VAL A 125 13.33 17.24 -14.33
N ALA A 126 14.37 17.68 -15.04
CA ALA A 126 14.61 17.39 -16.46
C ALA A 126 14.41 15.91 -16.79
N ALA A 127 13.92 15.65 -18.03
CA ALA A 127 13.51 14.36 -18.58
C ALA A 127 14.17 13.11 -18.01
N PRO A 128 13.42 12.05 -17.70
CA PRO A 128 13.91 10.85 -17.06
C PRO A 128 14.96 10.15 -17.93
N THR A 129 16.12 9.93 -17.37
CA THR A 129 17.06 8.92 -17.87
C THR A 129 16.42 7.55 -17.62
N SER A 130 16.40 6.69 -18.61
CA SER A 130 15.86 5.33 -18.59
C SER A 130 16.23 4.59 -17.30
N GLY A 131 15.25 4.28 -16.45
CA GLY A 131 15.40 3.60 -15.16
C GLY A 131 14.91 4.38 -13.94
N SER A 132 14.23 5.51 -14.11
CA SER A 132 13.59 6.25 -13.00
C SER A 132 12.25 5.62 -12.64
N PRO A 133 11.89 5.57 -11.33
CA PRO A 133 10.60 5.06 -10.89
C PRO A 133 9.44 5.81 -11.55
N VAL A 134 8.33 5.12 -11.80
CA VAL A 134 7.13 5.66 -12.44
C VAL A 134 6.74 6.97 -11.77
N SER A 135 6.62 8.04 -12.57
CA SER A 135 6.14 9.33 -12.10
C SER A 135 4.63 9.39 -12.27
N TYR A 136 3.89 9.28 -11.18
CA TYR A 136 2.43 9.37 -11.18
C TYR A 136 1.89 10.77 -11.54
N THR A 137 2.75 11.79 -11.71
CA THR A 137 2.35 13.16 -12.07
C THR A 137 1.80 13.28 -13.49
N GLU A 138 2.17 12.37 -14.40
CA GLU A 138 1.78 12.42 -15.80
C GLU A 138 0.52 11.61 -16.11
N ILE A 139 -0.02 10.88 -15.13
CA ILE A 139 -1.20 10.05 -15.29
C ILE A 139 -2.45 10.90 -15.06
N GLU A 140 -3.17 11.23 -16.13
CA GLU A 140 -4.49 11.85 -16.03
C GLU A 140 -5.55 10.77 -15.79
N LEU A 141 -6.27 10.89 -14.66
CA LEU A 141 -7.39 10.02 -14.32
C LEU A 141 -8.71 10.69 -14.71
N SER A 142 -9.65 9.91 -15.24
CA SER A 142 -11.04 10.34 -15.41
C SER A 142 -11.74 10.51 -14.07
N GLU A 143 -12.95 11.05 -14.05
CA GLU A 143 -13.73 11.21 -12.81
C GLU A 143 -14.04 9.85 -12.17
N GLU A 144 -14.43 8.86 -12.98
CA GLU A 144 -14.70 7.49 -12.54
C GLU A 144 -13.43 6.79 -12.01
N GLU A 145 -12.29 7.00 -12.66
CA GLU A 145 -11.00 6.43 -12.22
C GLU A 145 -10.54 7.06 -10.89
N ASN A 146 -10.78 8.35 -10.69
CA ASN A 146 -10.49 9.06 -9.43
C ASN A 146 -11.40 8.58 -8.29
N GLU A 147 -12.69 8.36 -8.56
CA GLU A 147 -13.64 7.82 -7.60
C GLU A 147 -13.23 6.41 -7.19
N LEU A 148 -12.95 5.54 -8.16
CA LEU A 148 -12.48 4.18 -7.93
C LEU A 148 -11.18 4.15 -7.10
N LEU A 149 -10.21 5.00 -7.42
CA LEU A 149 -8.97 5.11 -6.67
C LEU A 149 -9.20 5.52 -5.22
N SER A 150 -10.09 6.49 -4.99
CA SER A 150 -10.44 6.96 -3.64
C SER A 150 -11.11 5.85 -2.83
N GLU A 151 -12.02 5.10 -3.42
CA GLU A 151 -12.68 3.98 -2.77
C GLU A 151 -11.69 2.85 -2.41
N VAL A 152 -10.82 2.47 -3.36
CA VAL A 152 -9.75 1.49 -3.11
C VAL A 152 -8.90 1.95 -1.94
N TYR A 153 -8.45 3.20 -1.93
CA TYR A 153 -7.61 3.75 -0.87
C TYR A 153 -8.31 3.76 0.49
N HIS A 154 -9.56 4.20 0.57
CA HIS A 154 -10.35 4.16 1.80
C HIS A 154 -10.56 2.74 2.32
N HIS A 155 -10.82 1.79 1.41
CA HIS A 155 -10.97 0.39 1.78
C HIS A 155 -9.69 -0.18 2.39
N PHE A 156 -8.53 0.16 1.81
CA PHE A 156 -7.22 -0.26 2.33
C PHE A 156 -6.90 0.35 3.70
N ARG A 157 -7.30 1.60 3.95
CA ARG A 157 -7.03 2.25 5.25
C ARG A 157 -7.99 1.82 6.36
N SER A 158 -9.22 1.52 6.04
CA SER A 158 -10.27 1.22 7.03
C SER A 158 -10.32 -0.23 7.48
N GLN A 159 -9.84 -1.17 6.68
CA GLN A 159 -9.93 -2.61 6.94
C GLN A 159 -8.66 -3.35 6.50
N ARG A 160 -8.40 -4.53 7.10
CA ARG A 160 -7.47 -5.49 6.50
C ARG A 160 -8.04 -5.91 5.15
N VAL A 161 -7.28 -5.68 4.09
CA VAL A 161 -7.72 -6.02 2.73
C VAL A 161 -7.72 -7.53 2.58
N ASP A 162 -8.90 -8.08 2.57
CA ASP A 162 -9.15 -9.48 2.29
C ASP A 162 -9.48 -9.63 0.81
N LEU A 163 -8.54 -10.13 0.01
CA LEU A 163 -8.77 -10.42 -1.41
C LEU A 163 -9.44 -11.78 -1.58
N PRO A 164 -10.38 -11.89 -2.53
CA PRO A 164 -11.00 -13.16 -2.84
C PRO A 164 -10.04 -14.12 -3.54
N THR A 165 -10.14 -15.38 -3.19
CA THR A 165 -9.41 -16.47 -3.83
C THR A 165 -10.18 -17.03 -5.02
N CYS A 166 -9.44 -17.67 -5.96
CA CYS A 166 -10.07 -18.34 -7.09
C CYS A 166 -10.89 -19.55 -6.61
N PRO A 167 -12.22 -19.61 -6.87
CA PRO A 167 -13.09 -20.69 -6.37
C PRO A 167 -12.68 -22.10 -6.82
N GLN A 168 -11.97 -22.19 -7.96
CA GLN A 168 -11.51 -23.49 -8.48
C GLN A 168 -10.32 -24.01 -7.69
N ILE A 169 -9.41 -23.13 -7.30
CA ILE A 169 -8.23 -23.47 -6.50
C ILE A 169 -8.66 -23.83 -5.09
N ALA A 170 -9.58 -23.07 -4.51
CA ALA A 170 -10.18 -23.36 -3.23
C ALA A 170 -10.69 -24.79 -3.11
N ARG A 171 -11.43 -25.29 -4.12
CA ARG A 171 -11.91 -26.67 -4.17
C ARG A 171 -10.77 -27.68 -4.29
N ARG A 172 -9.77 -27.43 -5.15
CA ARG A 172 -8.65 -28.36 -5.32
C ARG A 172 -7.76 -28.45 -4.09
N VAL A 173 -7.53 -27.32 -3.40
CA VAL A 173 -6.80 -27.30 -2.14
C VAL A 173 -7.54 -28.11 -1.08
N ASN A 174 -8.85 -27.97 -0.97
CA ASN A 174 -9.62 -28.74 0.00
C ASN A 174 -9.53 -30.24 -0.25
N GLN A 175 -9.61 -30.68 -1.52
CA GLN A 175 -9.47 -32.09 -1.91
C GLN A 175 -8.05 -32.61 -1.61
N LEU A 176 -7.01 -31.81 -1.88
CA LEU A 176 -5.61 -32.21 -1.66
C LEU A 176 -5.26 -32.31 -0.17
N LEU A 177 -5.93 -31.54 0.67
CA LEU A 177 -5.68 -31.52 2.11
C LEU A 177 -6.48 -32.60 2.88
N GLU A 178 -7.26 -33.44 2.21
CA GLU A 178 -7.88 -34.65 2.80
C GLU A 178 -6.85 -35.77 2.99
N PRO A 179 -7.01 -36.64 4.01
CA PRO A 179 -6.08 -37.77 4.20
C PRO A 179 -6.09 -38.76 3.02
N PRO A 180 -4.95 -39.41 2.66
CA PRO A 180 -3.64 -39.39 3.33
C PRO A 180 -2.92 -38.02 3.19
N GLN A 181 -1.95 -37.74 4.09
CA GLN A 181 -1.21 -36.47 4.06
C GLN A 181 -0.67 -36.18 2.66
N PRO A 182 -0.97 -35.00 2.10
CA PRO A 182 -0.53 -34.66 0.74
C PRO A 182 1.00 -34.53 0.70
N ASP A 183 1.57 -34.80 -0.49
CA ASP A 183 2.96 -34.45 -0.77
C ASP A 183 3.13 -32.91 -0.64
N PRO A 184 4.09 -32.44 0.17
CA PRO A 184 4.37 -31.00 0.28
C PRO A 184 4.59 -30.31 -1.06
N GLN A 185 5.18 -31.00 -2.05
CA GLN A 185 5.39 -30.48 -3.40
C GLN A 185 4.07 -30.25 -4.16
N GLU A 186 3.10 -31.13 -4.01
CA GLU A 186 1.78 -30.97 -4.62
C GLU A 186 1.05 -29.76 -4.01
N VAL A 187 1.16 -29.56 -2.69
CA VAL A 187 0.57 -28.41 -2.00
C VAL A 187 1.23 -27.12 -2.48
N VAL A 188 2.55 -27.05 -2.53
CA VAL A 188 3.29 -25.88 -3.07
C VAL A 188 2.83 -25.58 -4.48
N SER A 189 2.79 -26.58 -5.37
CA SER A 189 2.38 -26.39 -6.77
C SER A 189 0.95 -25.89 -6.91
N LEU A 190 0.05 -26.34 -6.03
CA LEU A 190 -1.34 -25.90 -6.03
C LEU A 190 -1.49 -24.47 -5.52
N LEU A 191 -0.78 -24.11 -4.44
CA LEU A 191 -0.84 -22.76 -3.88
C LEU A 191 -0.19 -21.71 -4.80
N GLN A 192 0.80 -22.12 -5.60
CA GLN A 192 1.39 -21.28 -6.65
C GLN A 192 0.43 -20.93 -7.78
N ALA A 193 -0.70 -21.61 -7.88
CA ALA A 193 -1.73 -21.30 -8.87
C ALA A 193 -2.72 -20.21 -8.42
N ASP A 194 -2.55 -19.63 -7.22
CA ASP A 194 -3.36 -18.53 -6.73
C ASP A 194 -2.47 -17.47 -6.06
N PRO A 195 -2.28 -16.30 -6.69
CA PRO A 195 -1.42 -15.25 -6.15
C PRO A 195 -1.89 -14.74 -4.78
N VAL A 196 -3.20 -14.70 -4.54
CA VAL A 196 -3.75 -14.24 -3.26
C VAL A 196 -3.42 -15.20 -2.13
N ILE A 197 -3.67 -16.50 -2.34
CA ILE A 197 -3.33 -17.52 -1.35
C ILE A 197 -1.81 -17.57 -1.11
N ALA A 198 -1.01 -17.52 -2.18
CA ALA A 198 0.44 -17.51 -2.06
C ALA A 198 0.94 -16.33 -1.22
N ALA A 199 0.43 -15.12 -1.50
CA ALA A 199 0.75 -13.93 -0.74
C ALA A 199 0.33 -14.03 0.73
N GLN A 200 -0.88 -14.51 1.02
CA GLN A 200 -1.37 -14.68 2.39
C GLN A 200 -0.53 -15.69 3.20
N ILE A 201 -0.06 -16.76 2.58
CA ILE A 201 0.82 -17.75 3.25
C ILE A 201 2.18 -17.12 3.58
N VAL A 202 2.77 -16.36 2.66
CA VAL A 202 4.05 -15.65 2.91
C VAL A 202 3.86 -14.55 3.96
N GLN A 203 2.80 -13.78 3.90
CA GLN A 203 2.43 -12.79 4.91
C GLN A 203 2.31 -13.43 6.31
N MET A 204 1.60 -14.56 6.42
CA MET A 204 1.43 -15.28 7.67
C MET A 204 2.77 -15.74 8.24
N ALA A 205 3.67 -16.28 7.40
CA ALA A 205 4.99 -16.73 7.82
C ALA A 205 5.87 -15.57 8.32
N ASN A 206 5.67 -14.36 7.78
CA ASN A 206 6.38 -13.15 8.19
C ASN A 206 5.75 -12.42 9.38
N ASN A 207 4.58 -12.86 9.85
CA ASN A 207 3.96 -12.32 11.05
C ASN A 207 4.86 -12.58 12.29
N PRO A 208 5.00 -11.65 13.25
CA PRO A 208 5.83 -11.82 14.44
C PRO A 208 5.63 -13.12 15.22
N PHE A 209 4.44 -13.71 15.16
CA PHE A 209 4.14 -14.99 15.83
C PHE A 209 4.83 -16.20 15.20
N TYR A 210 5.01 -16.20 13.86
CA TYR A 210 5.61 -17.31 13.10
C TYR A 210 7.03 -17.00 12.62
N ARG A 211 7.43 -15.73 12.57
CA ARG A 211 8.69 -15.27 11.98
C ARG A 211 9.90 -15.83 12.72
N VAL A 212 10.81 -16.45 11.96
CA VAL A 212 12.10 -16.90 12.44
C VAL A 212 13.20 -16.18 11.65
N GLY A 213 14.02 -15.39 12.33
CA GLY A 213 15.12 -14.65 11.70
C GLY A 213 14.66 -13.49 10.82
N GLU A 214 15.29 -13.32 9.65
CA GLU A 214 15.05 -12.21 8.72
C GLU A 214 13.70 -12.27 7.99
N GLY A 215 12.99 -13.38 8.14
CA GLY A 215 11.73 -13.64 7.45
C GLY A 215 11.91 -14.48 6.18
N VAL A 216 10.78 -14.90 5.60
CA VAL A 216 10.76 -15.75 4.41
C VAL A 216 10.53 -14.93 3.15
N GLN A 217 11.16 -15.36 2.05
CA GLN A 217 11.15 -14.69 0.76
C GLN A 217 10.55 -15.56 -0.37
N SER A 218 10.09 -16.75 -0.03
CA SER A 218 9.42 -17.63 -1.00
C SER A 218 8.28 -18.41 -0.36
N LEU A 219 7.34 -18.87 -1.19
CA LEU A 219 6.21 -19.67 -0.74
C LEU A 219 6.67 -21.00 -0.12
N ARG A 220 7.72 -21.61 -0.66
CA ARG A 220 8.31 -22.85 -0.12
C ARG A 220 8.82 -22.65 1.30
N GLN A 221 9.66 -21.62 1.51
CA GLN A 221 10.18 -21.27 2.84
C GLN A 221 9.04 -20.97 3.82
N ALA A 222 8.00 -20.26 3.37
CA ALA A 222 6.84 -19.96 4.19
C ALA A 222 6.15 -21.26 4.66
N ILE A 223 5.88 -22.20 3.77
CA ILE A 223 5.24 -23.49 4.09
C ILE A 223 6.09 -24.33 5.05
N GLU A 224 7.40 -24.39 4.82
CA GLU A 224 8.34 -25.09 5.72
C GLU A 224 8.34 -24.47 7.13
N GLN A 225 8.27 -23.14 7.24
CA GLN A 225 8.31 -22.42 8.51
C GLN A 225 7.02 -22.54 9.31
N ILE A 226 5.83 -22.33 8.70
CA ILE A 226 4.55 -22.38 9.42
C ILE A 226 3.98 -23.79 9.56
N GLY A 227 4.43 -24.72 8.72
CA GLY A 227 3.99 -26.11 8.70
C GLY A 227 2.65 -26.34 8.01
N MET A 228 2.44 -27.55 7.54
CA MET A 228 1.29 -27.96 6.72
C MET A 228 -0.07 -27.75 7.41
N ALA A 229 -0.15 -27.93 8.72
CA ALA A 229 -1.40 -27.73 9.46
C ALA A 229 -1.85 -26.25 9.46
N ALA A 230 -0.90 -25.31 9.59
CA ALA A 230 -1.18 -23.89 9.52
C ALA A 230 -1.54 -23.47 8.08
N VAL A 231 -0.86 -24.01 7.08
CA VAL A 231 -1.21 -23.81 5.67
C VAL A 231 -2.66 -24.25 5.40
N LYS A 232 -3.02 -25.46 5.85
CA LYS A 232 -4.39 -25.98 5.72
C LYS A 232 -5.41 -25.03 6.35
N SER A 233 -5.17 -24.61 7.58
CA SER A 233 -6.06 -23.68 8.30
C SER A 233 -6.20 -22.35 7.57
N GLN A 234 -5.11 -21.77 7.07
CA GLN A 234 -5.12 -20.50 6.34
C GLN A 234 -5.89 -20.61 5.02
N VAL A 235 -5.64 -21.67 4.25
CA VAL A 235 -6.36 -21.91 3.00
C VAL A 235 -7.84 -22.10 3.24
N MET A 236 -8.24 -22.92 4.21
CA MET A 236 -9.65 -23.11 4.57
C MET A 236 -10.29 -21.81 5.02
N SER A 237 -9.58 -20.99 5.80
CA SER A 237 -10.05 -19.66 6.18
C SER A 237 -10.23 -18.74 4.98
N ALA A 238 -9.28 -18.73 4.05
CA ALA A 238 -9.37 -17.92 2.83
C ALA A 238 -10.56 -18.37 1.95
N VAL A 239 -10.74 -19.68 1.78
CA VAL A 239 -11.88 -20.25 1.03
C VAL A 239 -13.23 -19.88 1.66
N MET A 240 -13.33 -19.97 2.99
CA MET A 240 -14.58 -19.68 3.68
C MET A 240 -14.95 -18.18 3.71
N ARG A 241 -13.95 -17.31 3.73
CA ARG A 241 -14.17 -15.87 3.81
C ARG A 241 -14.51 -15.22 2.48
N HIS A 242 -13.99 -15.73 1.35
CA HIS A 242 -13.92 -14.94 0.12
C HIS A 242 -14.23 -15.71 -1.16
N LEU A 243 -15.41 -16.27 -1.27
CA LEU A 243 -15.99 -16.61 -2.56
C LEU A 243 -16.55 -15.33 -3.20
N TYR A 244 -15.65 -14.46 -3.70
CA TYR A 244 -16.11 -13.36 -4.53
C TYR A 244 -16.66 -13.91 -5.85
N LEU A 245 -17.91 -13.63 -6.10
CA LEU A 245 -18.58 -13.95 -7.36
C LEU A 245 -18.77 -12.64 -8.11
N PRO A 246 -17.97 -12.38 -9.17
CA PRO A 246 -18.16 -11.19 -9.99
C PRO A 246 -19.59 -11.08 -10.48
N GLN A 247 -20.17 -9.88 -10.40
CA GLN A 247 -21.54 -9.60 -10.83
C GLN A 247 -21.63 -9.53 -12.36
N THR A 248 -20.55 -9.07 -13.01
CA THR A 248 -20.51 -8.90 -14.45
C THR A 248 -19.67 -9.96 -15.15
N LEU A 249 -20.02 -10.29 -16.39
CA LEU A 249 -19.25 -11.23 -17.20
C LEU A 249 -17.88 -10.70 -17.56
N LEU A 250 -17.76 -9.40 -17.78
CA LEU A 250 -16.50 -8.73 -18.13
C LEU A 250 -15.48 -8.88 -17.00
N VAL A 251 -15.83 -8.52 -15.78
CA VAL A 251 -14.95 -8.64 -14.61
C VAL A 251 -14.60 -10.11 -14.35
N LYS A 252 -15.57 -11.03 -14.49
CA LYS A 252 -15.31 -12.47 -14.36
C LYS A 252 -14.29 -12.98 -15.39
N GLN A 253 -14.37 -12.51 -16.62
CA GLN A 253 -13.43 -12.88 -17.67
C GLN A 253 -12.03 -12.31 -17.35
N ARG A 254 -11.94 -11.05 -16.98
CA ARG A 254 -10.67 -10.39 -16.63
C ARG A 254 -9.96 -11.04 -15.44
N LEU A 255 -10.68 -11.43 -14.40
CA LEU A 255 -10.10 -12.18 -13.29
C LEU A 255 -9.50 -13.51 -13.74
N ARG A 256 -10.17 -14.25 -14.65
CA ARG A 256 -9.64 -15.51 -15.18
C ARG A 256 -8.37 -15.29 -16.02
N GLU A 257 -8.36 -14.26 -16.85
CA GLU A 257 -7.22 -13.88 -17.68
C GLU A 257 -6.04 -13.50 -16.80
N LEU A 258 -6.27 -12.69 -15.75
CA LEU A 258 -5.27 -12.30 -14.77
C LEU A 258 -4.63 -13.50 -14.07
N TYR A 259 -5.42 -14.42 -13.53
CA TYR A 259 -4.89 -15.62 -12.88
C TYR A 259 -4.03 -16.47 -13.85
N ALA A 260 -4.48 -16.66 -15.10
CA ALA A 260 -3.73 -17.39 -16.10
C ALA A 260 -2.41 -16.68 -16.44
N HIS A 261 -2.44 -15.35 -16.59
CA HIS A 261 -1.29 -14.50 -16.85
C HIS A 261 -0.26 -14.59 -15.72
N SER A 262 -0.68 -14.38 -14.48
CA SER A 262 0.20 -14.43 -13.31
C SER A 262 0.92 -15.78 -13.18
N ILE A 263 0.22 -16.90 -13.44
CA ILE A 263 0.84 -18.24 -13.43
C ILE A 263 1.89 -18.38 -14.54
N GLN A 264 1.61 -17.87 -15.75
CA GLN A 264 2.54 -17.93 -16.88
C GLN A 264 3.80 -17.11 -16.60
N ILE A 265 3.65 -15.87 -16.11
CA ILE A 265 4.78 -15.00 -15.75
C ILE A 265 5.59 -15.61 -14.61
N ALA A 266 4.96 -16.17 -13.59
CA ALA A 266 5.63 -16.87 -12.49
C ALA A 266 6.50 -18.03 -13.02
N ALA A 267 5.96 -18.87 -13.92
CA ALA A 267 6.70 -19.99 -14.51
C ALA A 267 7.88 -19.53 -15.37
N ILE A 268 7.71 -18.46 -16.15
CA ILE A 268 8.77 -17.85 -16.98
C ILE A 268 9.87 -17.27 -16.08
N SER A 269 9.51 -16.49 -15.06
CA SER A 269 10.44 -15.89 -14.11
C SER A 269 11.28 -16.93 -13.38
N HIS A 270 10.64 -18.01 -12.91
CA HIS A 270 11.32 -19.15 -12.30
C HIS A 270 12.31 -19.82 -13.28
N ALA A 271 11.89 -20.06 -14.52
CA ALA A 271 12.75 -20.71 -15.52
C ALA A 271 13.97 -19.84 -15.86
N ILE A 272 13.78 -18.52 -16.00
CA ILE A 272 14.86 -17.55 -16.24
C ILE A 272 15.84 -17.54 -15.06
N ALA A 273 15.34 -17.45 -13.83
CA ALA A 273 16.16 -17.43 -12.63
C ALA A 273 16.99 -18.71 -12.48
N ARG A 274 16.41 -19.88 -12.73
CA ARG A 274 17.13 -21.17 -12.76
C ARG A 274 18.26 -21.19 -13.79
N HIS A 275 18.02 -20.61 -14.96
CA HIS A 275 19.03 -20.56 -16.02
C HIS A 275 20.17 -19.59 -15.69
N LYS A 276 19.84 -18.41 -15.16
CA LYS A 276 20.82 -17.37 -14.85
C LYS A 276 21.64 -17.61 -13.60
N ARG A 277 21.24 -18.50 -12.69
CA ARG A 277 21.92 -18.85 -11.42
C ARG A 277 22.30 -17.66 -10.53
N ARG A 278 21.77 -16.47 -10.83
CA ARG A 278 22.05 -15.22 -10.09
C ARG A 278 20.94 -14.89 -9.13
N PHE A 279 19.75 -15.37 -9.40
CA PHE A 279 18.54 -15.08 -8.63
C PHE A 279 17.99 -16.37 -8.03
N ASP A 280 17.34 -16.27 -6.88
CA ASP A 280 16.58 -17.37 -6.31
C ASP A 280 15.35 -17.67 -7.20
N PRO A 281 15.25 -18.89 -7.77
CA PRO A 281 14.13 -19.24 -8.63
C PRO A 281 12.76 -19.20 -7.93
N ASP A 282 12.70 -19.59 -6.65
CA ASP A 282 11.44 -19.60 -5.90
C ASP A 282 10.99 -18.17 -5.57
N ARG A 283 11.95 -17.24 -5.32
CA ARG A 283 11.66 -15.81 -5.18
C ARG A 283 11.21 -15.18 -6.50
N ALA A 284 11.88 -15.53 -7.61
CA ALA A 284 11.49 -15.04 -8.93
C ALA A 284 10.09 -15.53 -9.34
N LEU A 285 9.73 -16.77 -8.95
CA LEU A 285 8.39 -17.31 -9.15
C LEU A 285 7.36 -16.47 -8.37
N LEU A 286 7.63 -16.16 -7.10
CA LEU A 286 6.74 -15.34 -6.28
C LEU A 286 6.59 -13.94 -6.87
N ALA A 287 7.68 -13.30 -7.29
CA ALA A 287 7.65 -11.99 -7.95
C ALA A 287 6.75 -12.01 -9.20
N GLY A 288 6.94 -13.01 -10.09
CA GLY A 288 6.09 -13.18 -11.27
C GLY A 288 4.63 -13.52 -10.95
N LEU A 289 4.34 -14.11 -9.79
CA LEU A 289 2.98 -14.38 -9.36
C LEU A 289 2.26 -13.13 -8.86
N LEU A 290 3.00 -12.22 -8.23
CA LEU A 290 2.47 -11.05 -7.53
C LEU A 290 2.54 -9.76 -8.34
N HIS A 291 3.21 -9.74 -9.52
CA HIS A 291 3.45 -8.52 -10.26
C HIS A 291 2.17 -7.71 -10.55
N ASP A 292 1.07 -8.38 -10.88
CA ASP A 292 -0.22 -7.75 -11.21
C ASP A 292 -1.27 -7.88 -10.10
N ILE A 293 -0.86 -8.18 -8.86
CA ILE A 293 -1.81 -8.45 -7.76
C ILE A 293 -2.76 -7.27 -7.50
N GLY A 294 -2.33 -6.05 -7.78
CA GLY A 294 -3.15 -4.85 -7.64
C GLY A 294 -4.34 -4.77 -8.59
N THR A 295 -4.33 -5.53 -9.68
CA THR A 295 -5.49 -5.64 -10.59
C THR A 295 -6.71 -6.26 -9.90
N ILE A 296 -6.51 -7.14 -8.90
CA ILE A 296 -7.62 -7.83 -8.21
C ILE A 296 -8.52 -6.83 -7.47
N PRO A 297 -8.00 -5.97 -6.54
CA PRO A 297 -8.85 -5.00 -5.87
C PRO A 297 -9.45 -3.97 -6.84
N VAL A 298 -8.74 -3.56 -7.89
CA VAL A 298 -9.29 -2.67 -8.93
C VAL A 298 -10.51 -3.31 -9.60
N LEU A 299 -10.43 -4.58 -9.98
CA LEU A 299 -11.55 -5.32 -10.59
C LEU A 299 -12.74 -5.48 -9.65
N ILE A 300 -12.48 -5.76 -8.36
CA ILE A 300 -13.54 -5.95 -7.36
C ILE A 300 -14.34 -4.67 -7.15
N MET A 301 -13.64 -3.54 -7.02
CA MET A 301 -14.29 -2.25 -6.85
C MET A 301 -14.99 -1.81 -8.15
N ALA A 302 -14.34 -1.97 -9.30
CA ALA A 302 -14.95 -1.67 -10.60
C ALA A 302 -16.22 -2.47 -10.87
N ASP A 303 -16.37 -3.69 -10.34
CA ASP A 303 -17.58 -4.51 -10.47
C ASP A 303 -18.82 -3.89 -9.80
N GLN A 304 -18.60 -2.95 -8.88
CA GLN A 304 -19.66 -2.20 -8.21
C GLN A 304 -20.11 -0.97 -9.01
N HIS A 305 -19.28 -0.53 -9.99
CA HIS A 305 -19.55 0.62 -10.85
C HIS A 305 -20.03 0.16 -12.22
N LEU A 306 -21.30 0.45 -12.54
CA LEU A 306 -21.94 -0.04 -13.78
C LEU A 306 -21.17 0.37 -15.04
N ASN A 307 -20.67 1.61 -15.12
CA ASN A 307 -19.91 2.11 -16.27
C ASN A 307 -18.62 1.32 -16.48
N LEU A 308 -17.83 1.13 -15.41
CA LEU A 308 -16.55 0.42 -15.45
C LEU A 308 -16.74 -1.09 -15.71
N SER A 309 -17.76 -1.69 -15.10
CA SER A 309 -17.99 -3.15 -15.20
C SER A 309 -18.63 -3.60 -16.51
N THR A 310 -19.13 -2.68 -17.33
CA THR A 310 -19.79 -2.98 -18.62
C THR A 310 -19.03 -2.46 -19.84
N ASP A 311 -18.11 -1.50 -19.67
CA ASP A 311 -17.26 -0.98 -20.74
C ASP A 311 -15.82 -1.49 -20.62
N ALA A 312 -15.43 -2.38 -21.55
CA ALA A 312 -14.10 -2.98 -21.54
C ALA A 312 -12.96 -1.95 -21.71
N ARG A 313 -13.20 -0.81 -22.36
CA ARG A 313 -12.18 0.22 -22.57
C ARG A 313 -11.94 1.02 -21.29
N LEU A 314 -13.01 1.39 -20.60
CA LEU A 314 -12.93 2.09 -19.32
C LEU A 314 -12.29 1.20 -18.26
N LEU A 315 -12.69 -0.06 -18.18
CA LEU A 315 -12.11 -1.03 -17.26
C LEU A 315 -10.61 -1.23 -17.49
N GLU A 316 -10.21 -1.39 -18.76
CA GLU A 316 -8.80 -1.55 -19.13
C GLU A 316 -7.96 -0.32 -18.83
N SER A 317 -8.53 0.88 -19.05
CA SER A 317 -7.88 2.13 -18.69
C SER A 317 -7.65 2.22 -17.17
N ALA A 318 -8.67 1.90 -16.39
CA ALA A 318 -8.58 1.90 -14.93
C ALA A 318 -7.54 0.89 -14.41
N ILE A 319 -7.56 -0.34 -14.93
CA ILE A 319 -6.58 -1.37 -14.57
C ILE A 319 -5.16 -0.85 -14.85
N ARG A 320 -4.87 -0.45 -16.08
CA ARG A 320 -3.53 -0.02 -16.49
C ARG A 320 -2.99 1.16 -15.68
N LYS A 321 -3.87 2.08 -15.27
CA LYS A 321 -3.45 3.27 -14.52
C LYS A 321 -3.31 3.02 -13.02
N LEU A 322 -4.05 2.06 -12.46
CA LEU A 322 -4.18 1.91 -11.01
C LEU A 322 -3.50 0.65 -10.45
N HIS A 323 -3.35 -0.42 -11.25
CA HIS A 323 -2.90 -1.73 -10.73
C HIS A 323 -1.54 -1.65 -10.03
N GLY A 324 -0.56 -0.96 -10.63
CA GLY A 324 0.79 -0.83 -10.05
C GLY A 324 0.75 -0.14 -8.69
N PHE A 325 0.12 1.04 -8.60
CA PHE A 325 -0.03 1.77 -7.35
C PHE A 325 -0.76 0.94 -6.28
N VAL A 326 -1.87 0.32 -6.65
CA VAL A 326 -2.69 -0.51 -5.75
C VAL A 326 -1.93 -1.77 -5.32
N GLY A 327 -1.16 -2.38 -6.23
CA GLY A 327 -0.32 -3.55 -5.97
C GLY A 327 0.79 -3.24 -4.97
N GLY A 328 1.51 -2.15 -5.18
CA GLY A 328 2.55 -1.69 -4.25
C GLY A 328 1.99 -1.41 -2.87
N MET A 329 0.87 -0.69 -2.78
CA MET A 329 0.19 -0.40 -1.52
C MET A 329 -0.24 -1.69 -0.79
N LEU A 330 -0.79 -2.67 -1.51
CA LEU A 330 -1.20 -3.96 -0.97
C LEU A 330 -0.02 -4.74 -0.40
N LEU A 331 1.05 -4.91 -1.18
CA LEU A 331 2.22 -5.67 -0.76
C LEU A 331 2.96 -5.00 0.41
N GLN A 332 3.03 -3.66 0.44
CA GLN A 332 3.58 -2.92 1.55
C GLN A 332 2.77 -3.12 2.84
N GLN A 333 1.44 -3.03 2.75
CA GLN A 333 0.55 -3.28 3.90
C GLN A 333 0.68 -4.72 4.43
N TRP A 334 0.94 -5.68 3.54
CA TRP A 334 1.16 -7.08 3.91
C TRP A 334 2.58 -7.38 4.40
N GLY A 335 3.46 -6.36 4.44
CA GLY A 335 4.82 -6.47 4.98
C GLY A 335 5.79 -7.22 4.06
N PHE A 336 5.55 -7.20 2.75
CA PHE A 336 6.50 -7.69 1.76
C PHE A 336 7.73 -6.77 1.67
N ASP A 337 8.85 -7.33 1.24
CA ASP A 337 10.08 -6.55 1.05
C ASP A 337 9.96 -5.58 -0.15
N GLN A 338 10.80 -4.54 -0.12
CA GLN A 338 10.76 -3.45 -1.09
C GLN A 338 10.96 -3.91 -2.55
N GLU A 339 11.72 -5.00 -2.79
CA GLU A 339 11.93 -5.49 -4.16
C GLU A 339 10.63 -6.03 -4.76
N LEU A 340 9.82 -6.76 -3.97
CA LEU A 340 8.53 -7.26 -4.43
C LEU A 340 7.49 -6.13 -4.57
N VAL A 341 7.56 -5.12 -3.72
CA VAL A 341 6.73 -3.91 -3.85
C VAL A 341 7.04 -3.20 -5.17
N ILE A 342 8.32 -2.96 -5.48
CA ILE A 342 8.76 -2.34 -6.75
C ILE A 342 8.31 -3.16 -7.97
N VAL A 343 8.42 -4.50 -7.90
CA VAL A 343 7.95 -5.37 -8.99
C VAL A 343 6.47 -5.14 -9.28
N ALA A 344 5.62 -5.01 -8.27
CA ALA A 344 4.20 -4.75 -8.47
C ALA A 344 3.90 -3.31 -8.93
N GLU A 345 4.72 -2.32 -8.52
CA GLU A 345 4.54 -0.92 -8.91
C GLU A 345 5.00 -0.63 -10.35
N GLU A 346 6.02 -1.34 -10.83
CA GLU A 346 6.66 -1.09 -12.13
C GLU A 346 6.30 -2.18 -13.17
N SER A 347 5.35 -3.07 -12.88
CA SER A 347 4.86 -4.04 -13.86
C SER A 347 3.96 -3.35 -14.89
N ASP A 348 4.37 -3.38 -16.17
CA ASP A 348 3.61 -2.97 -17.35
C ASP A 348 3.51 -4.13 -18.34
#